data_36411e8afd603f4f1857d691a0cd0898
#
_entry.id   36411e8afd603f4f1857d691a0cd0898
#
_cell.length_a   1.000
_cell.length_b   1.000
_cell.length_c   1.000
_cell.angle_alpha   90.00
_cell.angle_beta   90.00
_cell.angle_gamma   90.00
#
_symmetry.space_group_name_H-M   'P 1'
#
loop_
_entity.id
_entity.type
_entity.pdbx_description
1 polymer ?
#
loop_
_entity_poly.entity_id
_entity_poly.type
_entity_poly.pdbx_seq_one_letter_code
_entity_poly.pdbx_strand_id
1 'polypeptide(L)'
;MPEGKDYGIVITEGMSEYPMADSDEGLQYAEVMMKIPRQWLENGNLLEDDEHSWVIEILCKTAYLGHIFDGAYVDEKVIIPYGEPDEAYPFDWDYEFTAVMLCRSEDIPALQTDEETKIKFYTLVPITEAERKLVEEKGSEEVKRMLSSGDMVDFEREILTEN
;
A
#
# COMPACT_ATOMS: atom_id res chain seq x y z
N MET A 1 -18.21 -3.22 -0.95
CA MET A 1 -17.42 -4.33 -0.39
C MET A 1 -17.61 -5.54 -1.27
N PRO A 2 -16.54 -6.30 -1.60
CA PRO A 2 -16.69 -7.52 -2.38
C PRO A 2 -17.52 -8.55 -1.61
N GLU A 3 -18.59 -9.06 -2.21
CA GLU A 3 -19.45 -10.08 -1.57
C GLU A 3 -18.68 -11.38 -1.34
N GLY A 4 -18.74 -11.91 -0.13
CA GLY A 4 -18.14 -13.21 0.23
C GLY A 4 -16.64 -13.20 0.53
N LYS A 5 -16.01 -12.04 0.64
CA LYS A 5 -14.61 -11.89 1.06
C LYS A 5 -14.52 -11.46 2.53
N ASP A 6 -13.52 -11.97 3.25
CA ASP A 6 -13.30 -11.66 4.67
C ASP A 6 -12.51 -10.36 4.89
N TYR A 7 -12.36 -9.53 3.86
CA TYR A 7 -11.69 -8.26 3.94
C TYR A 7 -12.56 -7.10 3.42
N GLY A 8 -12.23 -5.90 3.86
CA GLY A 8 -12.66 -4.64 3.28
C GLY A 8 -11.53 -3.95 2.54
N ILE A 9 -11.87 -3.00 1.68
CA ILE A 9 -10.89 -2.16 0.98
C ILE A 9 -11.06 -0.74 1.45
N VAL A 10 -9.95 -0.13 1.92
CA VAL A 10 -9.82 1.30 2.15
C VAL A 10 -9.00 1.86 1.00
N ILE A 11 -9.49 2.90 0.35
CA ILE A 11 -8.88 3.46 -0.87
C ILE A 11 -8.83 4.98 -0.77
N THR A 12 -7.81 5.58 -1.34
CA THR A 12 -7.73 7.04 -1.51
C THR A 12 -8.71 7.51 -2.59
N GLU A 13 -9.17 8.74 -2.46
CA GLU A 13 -9.95 9.45 -3.46
C GLU A 13 -9.34 10.83 -3.66
N GLY A 14 -8.92 11.13 -4.90
CA GLY A 14 -8.38 12.41 -5.28
C GLY A 14 -6.86 12.45 -5.49
N MET A 15 -6.11 11.39 -5.15
CA MET A 15 -4.69 11.31 -5.52
C MET A 15 -4.51 11.40 -7.04
N SER A 16 -5.44 10.83 -7.80
CA SER A 16 -5.45 10.83 -9.27
C SER A 16 -6.00 12.10 -9.92
N GLU A 17 -6.38 13.13 -9.16
CA GLU A 17 -6.80 14.44 -9.73
C GLU A 17 -5.64 15.19 -10.37
N TYR A 18 -4.43 14.94 -9.92
CA TYR A 18 -3.23 15.58 -10.40
C TYR A 18 -2.20 14.52 -10.84
N PRO A 19 -1.45 14.77 -11.93
CA PRO A 19 -0.38 13.86 -12.33
C PRO A 19 0.76 13.89 -11.30
N MET A 20 1.32 12.75 -11.02
CA MET A 20 2.56 12.65 -10.24
C MET A 20 3.73 13.25 -11.04
N ALA A 21 4.62 13.97 -10.35
CA ALA A 21 5.81 14.55 -10.97
C ALA A 21 6.74 13.45 -11.50
N ASP A 22 7.40 13.73 -12.65
CA ASP A 22 8.46 12.91 -13.25
C ASP A 22 8.14 11.43 -13.48
N SER A 23 6.86 11.07 -13.52
CA SER A 23 6.47 9.70 -13.85
C SER A 23 6.58 9.44 -15.35
N ASP A 24 7.00 8.22 -15.71
CA ASP A 24 6.95 7.73 -17.08
C ASP A 24 5.53 7.82 -17.67
N GLU A 25 5.41 7.98 -18.99
CA GLU A 25 4.11 7.96 -19.68
C GLU A 25 3.28 6.74 -19.25
N GLY A 26 2.08 7.00 -18.75
CA GLY A 26 1.14 6.00 -18.26
C GLY A 26 1.27 5.60 -16.77
N LEU A 27 2.21 6.20 -16.01
CA LEU A 27 2.31 6.05 -14.55
C LEU A 27 1.82 7.28 -13.78
N GLN A 28 1.38 8.32 -14.50
CA GLN A 28 1.12 9.64 -13.93
C GLN A 28 -0.04 9.71 -12.96
N TYR A 29 -1.01 8.82 -13.07
CA TYR A 29 -2.23 8.86 -12.27
C TYR A 29 -2.42 7.55 -11.51
N ALA A 30 -2.60 7.63 -10.23
CA ALA A 30 -2.82 6.47 -9.37
C ALA A 30 -3.75 6.78 -8.20
N GLU A 31 -4.37 5.73 -7.68
CA GLU A 31 -4.94 5.67 -6.33
C GLU A 31 -4.29 4.51 -5.59
N VAL A 32 -4.20 4.62 -4.28
CA VAL A 32 -3.66 3.58 -3.41
C VAL A 32 -4.72 3.05 -2.46
N MET A 33 -4.59 1.78 -2.10
CA MET A 33 -5.56 1.11 -1.24
C MET A 33 -4.90 0.10 -0.33
N MET A 34 -5.62 -0.29 0.72
CA MET A 34 -5.26 -1.41 1.58
C MET A 34 -6.43 -2.37 1.73
N LYS A 35 -6.12 -3.67 1.74
CA LYS A 35 -7.07 -4.73 2.08
C LYS A 35 -6.90 -5.07 3.55
N ILE A 36 -7.89 -4.76 4.34
CA ILE A 36 -7.85 -4.94 5.79
C ILE A 36 -8.91 -5.93 6.25
N PRO A 37 -8.72 -6.60 7.40
CA PRO A 37 -9.73 -7.47 7.98
C PRO A 37 -11.08 -6.76 8.09
N ARG A 38 -12.15 -7.42 7.65
CA ARG A 38 -13.50 -6.83 7.64
C ARG A 38 -13.93 -6.32 9.02
N GLN A 39 -13.55 -7.02 10.06
CA GLN A 39 -13.89 -6.66 11.43
C GLN A 39 -13.41 -5.28 11.86
N TRP A 40 -12.30 -4.78 11.28
CA TRP A 40 -11.81 -3.43 11.57
C TRP A 40 -12.76 -2.33 11.06
N LEU A 41 -13.51 -2.62 9.99
CA LEU A 41 -14.51 -1.70 9.45
C LEU A 41 -15.86 -1.80 10.16
N GLU A 42 -16.15 -2.91 10.81
CA GLU A 42 -17.43 -3.14 11.50
C GLU A 42 -17.47 -2.44 12.88
N ASN A 43 -16.31 -2.22 13.50
CA ASN A 43 -16.19 -1.64 14.83
C ASN A 43 -16.28 -0.11 14.88
N GLY A 44 -16.35 0.58 13.72
CA GLY A 44 -16.53 2.03 13.67
C GLY A 44 -15.68 2.76 12.65
N ASN A 45 -15.24 3.95 13.02
CA ASN A 45 -14.44 4.83 12.17
C ASN A 45 -12.96 4.58 12.40
N LEU A 46 -12.23 4.11 11.39
CA LEU A 46 -10.77 3.89 11.45
C LEU A 46 -9.98 5.13 11.88
N LEU A 47 -10.49 6.33 11.63
CA LEU A 47 -9.84 7.59 12.06
C LEU A 47 -9.89 7.81 13.58
N GLU A 48 -10.85 7.19 14.26
CA GLU A 48 -11.06 7.29 15.70
C GLU A 48 -10.56 6.06 16.45
N ASP A 49 -10.00 5.08 15.72
CA ASP A 49 -9.48 3.84 16.24
C ASP A 49 -7.97 3.97 16.45
N ASP A 50 -7.55 4.12 17.71
CA ASP A 50 -6.13 4.30 18.08
C ASP A 50 -5.26 3.10 17.64
N GLU A 51 -5.84 1.91 17.49
CA GLU A 51 -5.12 0.69 17.10
C GLU A 51 -4.92 0.57 15.59
N HIS A 52 -5.87 1.08 14.78
CA HIS A 52 -5.86 0.88 13.33
C HIS A 52 -5.76 2.18 12.51
N SER A 53 -5.64 3.36 13.16
CA SER A 53 -5.53 4.67 12.49
C SER A 53 -4.31 4.76 11.55
N TRP A 54 -3.25 4.00 11.82
CA TRP A 54 -2.06 3.91 10.97
C TRP A 54 -2.39 3.55 9.49
N VAL A 55 -3.49 2.82 9.25
CA VAL A 55 -3.97 2.51 7.89
C VAL A 55 -4.23 3.81 7.11
N ILE A 56 -4.92 4.75 7.74
CA ILE A 56 -5.21 6.05 7.11
C ILE A 56 -3.94 6.88 6.97
N GLU A 57 -3.09 6.88 7.98
CA GLU A 57 -1.83 7.64 7.97
C GLU A 57 -0.93 7.20 6.81
N ILE A 58 -0.72 5.88 6.63
CA ILE A 58 0.15 5.38 5.55
C ILE A 58 -0.47 5.60 4.16
N LEU A 59 -1.80 5.48 4.02
CA LEU A 59 -2.49 5.80 2.78
C LEU A 59 -2.33 7.28 2.42
N CYS A 60 -2.55 8.19 3.36
CA CYS A 60 -2.35 9.62 3.17
C CYS A 60 -0.89 9.95 2.86
N LYS A 61 0.07 9.40 3.61
CA LYS A 61 1.50 9.59 3.37
C LYS A 61 1.87 9.17 1.94
N THR A 62 1.39 8.01 1.51
CA THR A 62 1.64 7.50 0.16
C THR A 62 1.03 8.39 -0.92
N ALA A 63 -0.21 8.83 -0.73
CA ALA A 63 -0.89 9.69 -1.68
C ALA A 63 -0.18 11.05 -1.87
N TYR A 64 0.39 11.61 -0.80
CA TYR A 64 1.11 12.87 -0.87
C TYR A 64 2.52 12.75 -1.48
N LEU A 65 3.16 11.58 -1.43
CA LEU A 65 4.53 11.40 -1.90
C LEU A 65 4.72 11.85 -3.35
N GLY A 66 3.84 11.46 -4.25
CA GLY A 66 3.92 11.79 -5.67
C GLY A 66 3.67 13.27 -6.01
N HIS A 67 3.20 14.09 -5.04
CA HIS A 67 2.80 15.48 -5.26
C HIS A 67 3.64 16.51 -4.50
N ILE A 68 4.29 16.11 -3.40
CA ILE A 68 5.05 17.01 -2.53
C ILE A 68 6.54 16.98 -2.83
N PHE A 69 7.08 15.83 -3.21
CA PHE A 69 8.50 15.65 -3.45
C PHE A 69 8.78 15.63 -4.94
N ASP A 70 9.57 16.59 -5.42
CA ASP A 70 10.06 16.63 -6.80
C ASP A 70 10.78 15.31 -7.14
N GLY A 71 10.37 14.66 -8.22
CA GLY A 71 10.93 13.39 -8.67
C GLY A 71 10.39 12.14 -7.95
N ALA A 72 9.47 12.29 -6.99
CA ALA A 72 8.81 11.15 -6.37
C ALA A 72 7.58 10.72 -7.18
N TYR A 73 7.43 9.43 -7.36
CA TYR A 73 6.24 8.82 -7.93
C TYR A 73 5.90 7.52 -7.18
N VAL A 74 4.70 7.04 -7.35
CA VAL A 74 4.19 5.85 -6.69
C VAL A 74 3.94 4.75 -7.71
N ASP A 75 4.70 3.68 -7.62
CA ASP A 75 4.55 2.48 -8.44
C ASP A 75 4.96 1.20 -7.65
N GLU A 76 4.95 0.05 -8.33
CA GLU A 76 5.32 -1.23 -7.73
C GLU A 76 6.81 -1.39 -7.37
N LYS A 77 7.65 -0.41 -7.62
CA LYS A 77 9.07 -0.42 -7.23
C LYS A 77 9.32 0.36 -5.94
N VAL A 78 8.33 1.08 -5.47
CA VAL A 78 8.46 1.95 -4.30
C VAL A 78 8.15 1.16 -3.03
N ILE A 79 9.00 1.36 -2.04
CA ILE A 79 8.78 0.90 -0.65
C ILE A 79 8.68 2.15 0.21
N ILE A 80 7.63 2.24 1.01
CA ILE A 80 7.35 3.40 1.85
C ILE A 80 7.52 3.00 3.31
N PRO A 81 8.55 3.53 4.00
CA PRO A 81 8.72 3.29 5.42
C PRO A 81 7.62 3.98 6.24
N TYR A 82 7.22 3.35 7.33
CA TYR A 82 6.46 4.01 8.37
C TYR A 82 7.44 4.80 9.25
N GLY A 83 7.14 6.05 9.53
CA GLY A 83 8.10 6.96 10.15
C GLY A 83 8.99 7.68 9.14
N GLU A 84 10.16 8.09 9.59
CA GLU A 84 11.15 8.76 8.75
C GLU A 84 11.98 7.74 7.95
N PRO A 85 12.49 8.10 6.77
CA PRO A 85 13.24 7.17 5.92
C PRO A 85 14.46 6.52 6.59
N ASP A 86 15.13 7.27 7.46
CA ASP A 86 16.34 6.82 8.16
C ASP A 86 16.04 6.16 9.53
N GLU A 87 14.82 6.26 10.01
CA GLU A 87 14.37 5.76 11.31
C GLU A 87 12.94 5.20 11.20
N ALA A 88 12.79 4.16 10.38
CA ALA A 88 11.52 3.45 10.26
C ALA A 88 11.20 2.73 11.58
N TYR A 89 9.98 2.88 12.07
CA TYR A 89 9.49 2.23 13.28
C TYR A 89 8.25 1.37 12.97
N PRO A 90 7.91 0.41 13.84
CA PRO A 90 6.74 -0.45 13.62
C PRO A 90 5.44 0.35 13.56
N PHE A 91 4.47 -0.15 12.80
CA PHE A 91 3.10 0.41 12.75
C PHE A 91 2.43 0.40 14.13
N ASP A 92 2.74 -0.60 14.94
CA ASP A 92 2.39 -0.72 16.33
C ASP A 92 3.53 -1.43 17.07
N TRP A 93 3.62 -1.24 18.41
CA TRP A 93 4.65 -1.82 19.27
C TRP A 93 4.66 -3.35 19.30
N ASP A 94 3.53 -3.97 18.98
CA ASP A 94 3.35 -5.42 18.98
C ASP A 94 3.66 -6.07 17.60
N TYR A 95 3.98 -5.26 16.58
CA TYR A 95 4.20 -5.76 15.22
C TYR A 95 5.60 -5.44 14.69
N GLU A 96 6.15 -6.34 13.87
CA GLU A 96 7.47 -6.17 13.24
C GLU A 96 7.40 -5.46 11.87
N PHE A 97 6.21 -5.04 11.44
CA PHE A 97 6.01 -4.37 10.15
C PHE A 97 6.42 -2.91 10.22
N THR A 98 7.36 -2.51 9.38
CA THR A 98 7.99 -1.17 9.42
C THR A 98 7.85 -0.39 8.11
N ALA A 99 7.33 -1.03 7.08
CA ALA A 99 7.16 -0.42 5.76
C ALA A 99 5.97 -1.04 5.02
N VAL A 100 5.58 -0.42 3.91
CA VAL A 100 4.67 -1.02 2.94
C VAL A 100 5.36 -1.13 1.58
N MET A 101 5.13 -2.24 0.90
CA MET A 101 5.40 -2.39 -0.53
C MET A 101 4.13 -2.12 -1.33
N LEU A 102 4.29 -1.68 -2.56
CA LEU A 102 3.19 -1.47 -3.49
C LEU A 102 3.08 -2.63 -4.47
N CYS A 103 1.87 -3.16 -4.61
CA CYS A 103 1.53 -4.19 -5.58
C CYS A 103 0.41 -3.69 -6.47
N ARG A 104 0.36 -4.16 -7.74
CA ARG A 104 -0.79 -3.87 -8.59
C ARG A 104 -2.05 -4.47 -7.99
N SER A 105 -3.12 -3.68 -8.01
CA SER A 105 -4.42 -4.19 -7.58
C SER A 105 -4.92 -5.30 -8.51
N GLU A 106 -5.36 -6.41 -7.92
CA GLU A 106 -6.07 -7.48 -8.62
C GLU A 106 -7.60 -7.30 -8.53
N ASP A 107 -8.08 -6.56 -7.54
CA ASP A 107 -9.53 -6.33 -7.34
C ASP A 107 -10.06 -5.17 -8.16
N ILE A 108 -9.25 -4.14 -8.40
CA ILE A 108 -9.64 -2.95 -9.15
C ILE A 108 -8.73 -2.81 -10.36
N PRO A 109 -9.23 -3.08 -11.58
CA PRO A 109 -8.45 -2.88 -12.79
C PRO A 109 -8.18 -1.39 -13.04
N ALA A 110 -7.11 -1.09 -13.76
CA ALA A 110 -6.83 0.29 -14.14
C ALA A 110 -8.01 0.89 -14.93
N LEU A 111 -8.35 2.14 -14.59
CA LEU A 111 -9.45 2.88 -15.17
C LEU A 111 -8.94 3.80 -16.30
N GLN A 112 -9.46 3.63 -17.49
CA GLN A 112 -9.24 4.56 -18.61
C GLN A 112 -10.32 5.66 -18.55
N THR A 113 -9.93 6.91 -18.30
CA THR A 113 -10.87 8.03 -18.19
C THR A 113 -11.06 8.77 -19.53
N ASP A 114 -10.00 8.84 -20.35
CA ASP A 114 -9.97 9.40 -21.69
C ASP A 114 -8.87 8.74 -22.54
N GLU A 115 -8.56 9.25 -23.73
CA GLU A 115 -7.58 8.64 -24.64
C GLU A 115 -6.15 8.64 -24.07
N GLU A 116 -5.81 9.59 -23.19
CA GLU A 116 -4.46 9.81 -22.65
C GLU A 116 -4.35 9.44 -21.18
N THR A 117 -5.44 9.51 -20.40
CA THR A 117 -5.43 9.36 -18.94
C THR A 117 -5.84 7.97 -18.49
N LYS A 118 -4.92 7.30 -17.80
CA LYS A 118 -5.15 6.00 -17.20
C LYS A 118 -4.80 6.04 -15.71
N ILE A 119 -5.78 5.77 -14.87
CA ILE A 119 -5.60 5.69 -13.41
C ILE A 119 -5.24 4.25 -13.05
N LYS A 120 -4.13 4.06 -12.36
CA LYS A 120 -3.70 2.78 -11.81
C LYS A 120 -4.08 2.66 -10.35
N PHE A 121 -4.29 1.43 -9.91
CA PHE A 121 -4.60 1.14 -8.52
C PHE A 121 -3.50 0.25 -7.93
N TYR A 122 -2.95 0.67 -6.79
CA TYR A 122 -1.93 -0.09 -6.08
C TYR A 122 -2.42 -0.47 -4.69
N THR A 123 -2.18 -1.72 -4.31
CA THR A 123 -2.42 -2.20 -2.96
C THR A 123 -1.15 -2.02 -2.13
N LEU A 124 -1.26 -1.37 -0.98
CA LEU A 124 -0.20 -1.28 0.02
C LEU A 124 -0.22 -2.54 0.88
N VAL A 125 0.92 -3.20 0.97
CA VAL A 125 1.09 -4.43 1.75
C VAL A 125 2.15 -4.21 2.81
N PRO A 126 1.81 -4.33 4.11
CA PRO A 126 2.78 -4.21 5.20
C PRO A 126 3.87 -5.27 5.09
N ILE A 127 5.12 -4.85 5.28
CA ILE A 127 6.30 -5.71 5.25
C ILE A 127 7.24 -5.41 6.41
N THR A 128 7.98 -6.44 6.81
CA THR A 128 9.06 -6.33 7.80
C THR A 128 10.36 -5.88 7.13
N GLU A 129 11.37 -5.56 7.93
CA GLU A 129 12.70 -5.21 7.42
C GLU A 129 13.36 -6.40 6.66
N ALA A 130 13.11 -7.63 7.08
CA ALA A 130 13.60 -8.82 6.34
C ALA A 130 12.92 -8.94 4.97
N GLU A 131 11.62 -8.73 4.92
CA GLU A 131 10.84 -8.77 3.67
C GLU A 131 11.16 -7.58 2.75
N ARG A 132 11.50 -6.41 3.30
CA ARG A 132 11.97 -5.26 2.53
C ARG A 132 13.17 -5.63 1.66
N LYS A 133 14.15 -6.34 2.22
CA LYS A 133 15.32 -6.82 1.46
C LYS A 133 14.94 -7.78 0.34
N LEU A 134 13.97 -8.68 0.62
CA LEU A 134 13.44 -9.57 -0.43
C LEU A 134 12.74 -8.80 -1.55
N VAL A 135 12.00 -7.73 -1.22
CA VAL A 135 11.39 -6.87 -2.23
C VAL A 135 12.42 -6.15 -3.09
N GLU A 136 13.49 -5.65 -2.48
CA GLU A 136 14.61 -5.03 -3.21
C GLU A 136 15.29 -6.00 -4.19
N GLU A 137 15.39 -7.28 -3.83
CA GLU A 137 16.00 -8.32 -4.68
C GLU A 137 15.05 -8.85 -5.76
N LYS A 138 13.81 -9.16 -5.40
CA LYS A 138 12.88 -9.95 -6.22
C LYS A 138 11.72 -9.14 -6.79
N GLY A 139 11.48 -7.95 -6.25
CA GLY A 139 10.33 -7.10 -6.58
C GLY A 139 9.07 -7.47 -5.79
N SER A 140 8.16 -6.48 -5.65
CA SER A 140 6.95 -6.59 -4.82
C SER A 140 5.98 -7.69 -5.29
N GLU A 141 5.82 -7.87 -6.60
CA GLU A 141 4.90 -8.89 -7.13
C GLU A 141 5.36 -10.33 -6.85
N GLU A 142 6.67 -10.56 -6.81
CA GLU A 142 7.20 -11.87 -6.43
C GLU A 142 7.05 -12.12 -4.93
N VAL A 143 7.40 -11.14 -4.10
CA VAL A 143 7.23 -11.24 -2.65
C VAL A 143 5.75 -11.42 -2.29
N LYS A 144 4.82 -10.66 -2.91
CA LYS A 144 3.38 -10.85 -2.72
C LYS A 144 2.94 -12.32 -2.93
N ARG A 145 3.46 -12.97 -3.97
CA ARG A 145 3.16 -14.39 -4.25
C ARG A 145 3.72 -15.36 -3.21
N MET A 146 4.77 -14.96 -2.50
CA MET A 146 5.37 -15.74 -1.41
C MET A 146 4.62 -15.59 -0.09
N LEU A 147 3.92 -14.45 0.13
CA LEU A 147 3.15 -14.20 1.34
C LEU A 147 1.90 -15.09 1.39
N SER A 148 1.65 -15.71 2.55
CA SER A 148 0.45 -16.54 2.77
C SER A 148 -0.85 -15.75 2.69
N SER A 149 -0.84 -14.47 3.09
CA SER A 149 -1.96 -13.52 3.01
C SER A 149 -2.09 -12.83 1.64
N GLY A 150 -1.11 -13.02 0.74
CA GLY A 150 -1.06 -12.29 -0.52
C GLY A 150 -0.90 -10.78 -0.28
N ASP A 151 -1.90 -9.99 -0.70
CA ASP A 151 -1.92 -8.53 -0.55
C ASP A 151 -2.92 -8.04 0.54
N MET A 152 -3.43 -8.93 1.39
CA MET A 152 -4.25 -8.58 2.54
C MET A 152 -3.36 -8.28 3.75
N VAL A 153 -3.74 -7.29 4.56
CA VAL A 153 -3.13 -7.03 5.86
C VAL A 153 -3.43 -8.20 6.79
N ASP A 154 -2.39 -8.88 7.22
CA ASP A 154 -2.44 -9.99 8.17
C ASP A 154 -1.17 -9.95 9.03
N PHE A 155 -1.30 -9.52 10.26
CA PHE A 155 -0.19 -9.39 11.20
C PHE A 155 0.18 -10.72 11.89
N GLU A 156 -0.67 -11.74 11.75
CA GLU A 156 -0.41 -13.09 12.28
C GLU A 156 0.25 -14.01 11.24
N ARG A 157 0.45 -13.51 10.00
CA ARG A 157 1.08 -14.29 8.95
C ARG A 157 2.53 -14.64 9.26
N GLU A 158 3.00 -15.73 8.72
CA GLU A 158 4.41 -16.10 8.77
C GLU A 158 5.28 -15.07 8.03
N ILE A 159 6.35 -14.61 8.70
CA ILE A 159 7.31 -13.65 8.15
C ILE A 159 8.27 -14.40 7.23
N LEU A 160 8.47 -13.85 6.03
CA LEU A 160 9.46 -14.39 5.10
C LEU A 160 10.88 -14.01 5.55
N THR A 161 11.74 -15.00 5.61
CA THR A 161 13.16 -14.82 5.90
C THR A 161 14.00 -15.30 4.70
N GLU A 162 15.16 -14.69 4.54
CA GLU A 162 16.17 -15.20 3.59
C GLU A 162 16.58 -16.62 3.99
N ASN A 163 16.50 -17.55 3.07
CA ASN A 163 17.07 -18.89 3.20
C ASN A 163 18.48 -18.95 2.59
#